data_d99908b9066ed652472ec9ca0446bc81
#
_entry.id   d99908b9066ed652472ec9ca0446bc81
#
_cell.length_a   1.000
_cell.length_b   1.000
_cell.length_c   1.000
_cell.angle_alpha   90.00
_cell.angle_beta   90.00
_cell.angle_gamma   90.00
#
_symmetry.space_group_name_H-M   'P 1'
#
loop_
_entity.id
_entity.type
_entity.pdbx_description
1 polymer ?
#
loop_
_entity_poly.entity_id
_entity_poly.type
_entity_poly.pdbx_seq_one_letter_code
_entity_poly.pdbx_strand_id
1 'polypeptide(L)'
;MPRSIHSTALLLALATGLAACQTNPPLQNAAGVSSMEVDSSRKGPVSGVGVEGQDIVAMTDQMMRDMLAEQIFADTGKRPRVIIDSAFFVNESSQAINRNIITQRLMVNLNRAARARMQFVNRQNTAMVEQERQLKRTGTTDVGTTGLAKAQLGADYRLSGKINSLDSRNVKTGMVQRYTQISFEMTDLETGEIVWSGIYEYSRAGADDVIYR
;
A
#
# COMPACT_ATOMS: atom_id res chain seq x y z
N MET A 1 3.29 29.03 -78.63
CA MET A 1 2.22 29.00 -77.63
C MET A 1 2.81 28.43 -76.36
N PRO A 2 3.17 29.27 -75.37
CA PRO A 2 3.67 28.77 -74.09
C PRO A 2 2.49 28.75 -73.10
N ARG A 3 2.23 27.55 -72.50
CA ARG A 3 1.21 27.33 -71.50
C ARG A 3 1.83 27.19 -70.13
N SER A 4 1.52 28.17 -69.32
CA SER A 4 1.30 28.13 -67.83
C SER A 4 2.08 27.15 -66.95
N ILE A 5 3.21 27.62 -66.43
CA ILE A 5 3.99 27.00 -65.31
C ILE A 5 3.59 27.63 -63.94
N HIS A 6 2.51 28.41 -63.86
CA HIS A 6 2.22 29.23 -62.68
C HIS A 6 1.17 28.60 -61.72
N SER A 7 0.57 27.46 -62.05
CA SER A 7 -0.46 26.86 -61.18
C SER A 7 0.00 25.75 -60.24
N THR A 8 1.22 25.24 -60.38
CA THR A 8 1.76 24.17 -59.55
C THR A 8 2.55 24.68 -58.34
N ALA A 9 3.02 25.95 -58.37
CA ALA A 9 3.79 26.53 -57.27
C ALA A 9 2.91 27.02 -56.08
N LEU A 10 1.61 27.25 -56.30
CA LEU A 10 0.70 27.78 -55.27
C LEU A 10 0.10 26.70 -54.38
N LEU A 11 0.11 25.43 -54.78
CA LEU A 11 -0.40 24.30 -53.98
C LEU A 11 0.63 23.69 -53.06
N LEU A 12 1.91 23.97 -53.23
CA LEU A 12 2.97 23.44 -52.38
C LEU A 12 3.26 24.33 -51.15
N ALA A 13 2.81 25.59 -51.14
CA ALA A 13 3.03 26.54 -50.03
C ALA A 13 1.98 26.44 -48.92
N LEU A 14 0.87 25.71 -49.12
CA LEU A 14 -0.21 25.60 -48.14
C LEU A 14 -0.10 24.36 -47.23
N ALA A 15 0.83 23.44 -47.51
CA ALA A 15 0.99 22.17 -46.75
C ALA A 15 2.00 22.21 -45.60
N THR A 16 2.71 23.31 -45.41
CA THR A 16 3.74 23.43 -44.36
C THR A 16 3.31 24.15 -43.09
N GLY A 17 2.05 24.53 -42.97
CA GLY A 17 1.53 25.36 -41.87
C GLY A 17 0.96 24.61 -40.64
N LEU A 18 0.85 23.27 -40.64
CA LEU A 18 0.10 22.53 -39.64
C LEU A 18 0.94 21.62 -38.71
N ALA A 19 2.25 21.77 -38.66
CA ALA A 19 3.13 20.99 -37.79
C ALA A 19 3.65 21.79 -36.60
N ALA A 20 2.95 22.80 -36.12
CA ALA A 20 3.22 23.41 -34.82
C ALA A 20 2.39 22.67 -33.75
N CYS A 21 2.66 21.40 -33.52
CA CYS A 21 2.37 20.81 -32.22
C CYS A 21 3.19 21.58 -31.20
N GLN A 22 2.57 22.50 -30.49
CA GLN A 22 3.14 23.12 -29.33
C GLN A 22 3.34 22.02 -28.28
N THR A 23 4.50 21.41 -28.28
CA THR A 23 4.99 20.70 -27.09
C THR A 23 5.25 21.78 -26.05
N ASN A 24 4.28 22.00 -25.16
CA ASN A 24 4.54 22.79 -23.97
C ASN A 24 5.77 22.17 -23.30
N PRO A 25 6.86 22.93 -23.11
CA PRO A 25 8.00 22.41 -22.38
C PRO A 25 7.50 21.97 -21.00
N PRO A 26 7.93 20.82 -20.49
CA PRO A 26 7.55 20.39 -19.15
C PRO A 26 7.88 21.52 -18.19
N LEU A 27 6.95 21.87 -17.30
CA LEU A 27 7.16 22.86 -16.26
C LEU A 27 8.38 22.43 -15.43
N GLN A 28 9.51 23.10 -15.68
CA GLN A 28 10.72 22.86 -14.90
C GLN A 28 10.64 23.70 -13.63
N ASN A 29 10.66 23.03 -12.47
CA ASN A 29 10.84 23.68 -11.20
C ASN A 29 12.28 24.24 -11.15
N ALA A 30 12.45 25.54 -10.85
CA ALA A 30 13.76 26.18 -10.74
C ALA A 30 14.68 25.55 -9.68
N ALA A 31 14.17 24.69 -8.80
CA ALA A 31 14.89 24.05 -7.69
C ALA A 31 15.32 22.59 -7.97
N GLY A 32 15.17 22.05 -9.19
CA GLY A 32 15.61 20.67 -9.47
C GLY A 32 14.92 19.99 -10.65
N VAL A 33 15.05 18.67 -10.70
CA VAL A 33 14.45 17.81 -11.72
C VAL A 33 12.94 17.77 -11.53
N SER A 34 12.18 17.86 -12.63
CA SER A 34 10.72 17.73 -12.61
C SER A 34 10.30 16.38 -12.02
N SER A 35 9.22 16.39 -11.24
CA SER A 35 8.62 15.15 -10.74
C SER A 35 8.12 14.29 -11.91
N MET A 36 8.28 12.96 -11.78
CA MET A 36 7.75 11.98 -12.70
C MET A 36 6.92 10.96 -11.92
N GLU A 37 5.88 10.44 -12.54
CA GLU A 37 5.14 9.30 -12.00
C GLU A 37 5.94 8.02 -12.21
N VAL A 38 6.06 7.21 -11.17
CA VAL A 38 6.75 5.92 -11.21
C VAL A 38 5.81 4.81 -10.71
N ASP A 39 5.92 3.63 -11.31
CA ASP A 39 5.17 2.45 -10.88
C ASP A 39 5.66 1.99 -9.51
N SER A 40 4.79 2.06 -8.49
CA SER A 40 5.10 1.69 -7.11
C SER A 40 5.38 0.20 -6.91
N SER A 41 5.05 -0.65 -7.89
CA SER A 41 5.34 -2.10 -7.87
C SER A 41 6.74 -2.44 -8.38
N ARG A 42 7.47 -1.46 -8.91
CA ARG A 42 8.80 -1.61 -9.49
C ARG A 42 9.83 -0.76 -8.75
N LYS A 43 11.09 -1.12 -8.96
CA LYS A 43 12.21 -0.32 -8.45
C LYS A 43 12.18 1.09 -9.06
N GLY A 44 12.09 2.11 -8.20
CA GLY A 44 12.11 3.50 -8.59
C GLY A 44 13.52 4.03 -8.91
N PRO A 45 13.62 5.26 -9.45
CA PRO A 45 14.90 5.90 -9.75
C PRO A 45 15.69 6.28 -8.49
N VAL A 46 15.02 6.44 -7.35
CA VAL A 46 15.64 6.64 -6.04
C VAL A 46 15.39 5.40 -5.23
N SER A 47 16.42 4.61 -4.98
CA SER A 47 16.33 3.37 -4.21
C SER A 47 17.62 3.14 -3.43
N GLY A 48 17.47 2.64 -2.21
CA GLY A 48 18.57 2.36 -1.29
C GLY A 48 18.51 0.94 -0.71
N VAL A 49 19.05 0.78 0.48
CA VAL A 49 19.11 -0.50 1.18
C VAL A 49 17.87 -0.76 2.08
N GLY A 50 16.98 0.21 2.22
CA GLY A 50 15.80 0.12 3.08
C GLY A 50 14.56 -0.52 2.44
N VAL A 51 13.44 -0.45 3.16
CA VAL A 51 12.10 -0.86 2.68
C VAL A 51 11.57 0.20 1.72
N GLU A 52 11.16 -0.22 0.55
CA GLU A 52 10.64 0.63 -0.51
C GLU A 52 9.21 0.28 -0.90
N GLY A 53 8.56 1.12 -1.70
CA GLY A 53 7.18 0.90 -2.13
C GLY A 53 6.95 -0.47 -2.77
N GLN A 54 7.87 -0.92 -3.62
CA GLN A 54 7.81 -2.23 -4.27
C GLN A 54 7.82 -3.41 -3.27
N ASP A 55 8.55 -3.27 -2.15
CA ASP A 55 8.61 -4.31 -1.13
C ASP A 55 7.28 -4.41 -0.40
N ILE A 56 6.67 -3.25 -0.07
CA ILE A 56 5.35 -3.21 0.56
C ILE A 56 4.31 -3.85 -0.36
N VAL A 57 4.36 -3.58 -1.67
CA VAL A 57 3.46 -4.20 -2.64
C VAL A 57 3.67 -5.71 -2.69
N ALA A 58 4.89 -6.17 -2.92
CA ALA A 58 5.22 -7.58 -3.07
C ALA A 58 4.91 -8.39 -1.79
N MET A 59 5.31 -7.86 -0.63
CA MET A 59 5.09 -8.47 0.67
C MET A 59 3.60 -8.61 0.98
N THR A 60 2.81 -7.54 0.83
CA THR A 60 1.39 -7.58 1.16
C THR A 60 0.61 -8.51 0.24
N ASP A 61 1.00 -8.60 -1.04
CA ASP A 61 0.39 -9.51 -2.00
C ASP A 61 0.78 -10.97 -1.72
N GLN A 62 2.02 -11.24 -1.30
CA GLN A 62 2.46 -12.57 -0.89
C GLN A 62 1.72 -13.00 0.39
N MET A 63 1.74 -12.17 1.44
CA MET A 63 1.06 -12.47 2.71
C MET A 63 -0.43 -12.73 2.52
N MET A 64 -1.08 -11.97 1.66
CA MET A 64 -2.48 -12.20 1.34
C MET A 64 -2.70 -13.58 0.71
N ARG A 65 -1.88 -13.98 -0.27
CA ARG A 65 -2.00 -15.30 -0.90
C ARG A 65 -1.75 -16.43 0.08
N ASP A 66 -0.71 -16.32 0.89
CA ASP A 66 -0.33 -17.33 1.87
C ASP A 66 -1.42 -17.50 2.91
N MET A 67 -1.93 -16.41 3.48
CA MET A 67 -3.04 -16.44 4.44
C MET A 67 -4.31 -17.06 3.83
N LEU A 68 -4.65 -16.71 2.58
CA LEU A 68 -5.85 -17.24 1.92
C LEU A 68 -5.70 -18.70 1.48
N ALA A 69 -4.48 -19.23 1.42
CA ALA A 69 -4.24 -20.65 1.15
C ALA A 69 -4.46 -21.54 2.38
N GLU A 70 -4.45 -20.96 3.59
CA GLU A 70 -4.61 -21.70 4.83
C GLU A 70 -6.03 -22.21 5.01
N GLN A 71 -6.14 -23.48 5.44
CA GLN A 71 -7.43 -24.15 5.61
C GLN A 71 -8.27 -23.55 6.75
N ILE A 72 -7.65 -22.97 7.77
CA ILE A 72 -8.35 -22.34 8.89
C ILE A 72 -9.26 -21.20 8.44
N PHE A 73 -8.94 -20.57 7.31
CA PHE A 73 -9.74 -19.51 6.69
C PHE A 73 -10.57 -20.01 5.50
N ALA A 74 -10.66 -21.33 5.29
CA ALA A 74 -11.55 -21.91 4.31
C ALA A 74 -13.01 -21.64 4.69
N ASP A 75 -13.91 -21.75 3.71
CA ASP A 75 -15.34 -21.55 3.95
C ASP A 75 -15.91 -22.66 4.84
N THR A 76 -16.02 -22.38 6.14
CA THR A 76 -16.60 -23.26 7.14
C THR A 76 -18.05 -22.90 7.48
N GLY A 77 -18.67 -22.01 6.70
CA GLY A 77 -19.99 -21.46 6.96
C GLY A 77 -20.02 -20.37 8.05
N LYS A 78 -18.91 -20.17 8.78
CA LYS A 78 -18.70 -19.07 9.73
C LYS A 78 -17.56 -18.19 9.24
N ARG A 79 -17.85 -16.91 9.07
CA ARG A 79 -16.82 -15.93 8.68
C ARG A 79 -16.17 -15.33 9.93
N PRO A 80 -14.93 -15.69 10.27
CA PRO A 80 -14.24 -15.12 11.41
C PRO A 80 -14.08 -13.61 11.23
N ARG A 81 -14.08 -12.89 12.35
CA ARG A 81 -13.95 -11.44 12.42
C ARG A 81 -12.52 -11.09 12.77
N VAL A 82 -11.88 -10.32 11.91
CA VAL A 82 -10.45 -10.02 11.99
C VAL A 82 -10.22 -8.53 12.16
N ILE A 83 -9.34 -8.14 13.08
CA ILE A 83 -8.83 -6.79 13.22
C ILE A 83 -7.47 -6.70 12.52
N ILE A 84 -7.30 -5.69 11.68
CA ILE A 84 -6.01 -5.27 11.10
C ILE A 84 -5.85 -3.79 11.40
N ASP A 85 -4.90 -3.46 12.26
CA ASP A 85 -4.55 -2.07 12.57
C ASP A 85 -3.05 -1.94 12.87
N SER A 86 -2.54 -0.71 12.83
CA SER A 86 -1.12 -0.43 13.06
C SER A 86 -0.73 -0.39 14.54
N ALA A 87 -1.68 -0.51 15.47
CA ALA A 87 -1.41 -0.44 16.90
C ALA A 87 -0.52 -1.61 17.35
N PHE A 88 -0.70 -2.78 16.72
CA PHE A 88 0.07 -4.01 17.00
C PHE A 88 1.01 -4.38 15.85
N PHE A 89 1.42 -3.39 15.10
CA PHE A 89 2.46 -3.55 14.08
C PHE A 89 3.69 -2.73 14.50
N VAL A 90 4.76 -3.40 14.90
CA VAL A 90 5.93 -2.77 15.53
C VAL A 90 7.05 -2.62 14.51
N ASN A 91 7.69 -1.45 14.51
CA ASN A 91 8.91 -1.22 13.72
C ASN A 91 10.11 -1.18 14.67
N GLU A 92 10.93 -2.22 14.62
CA GLU A 92 12.21 -2.38 15.34
C GLU A 92 13.42 -2.30 14.39
N SER A 93 13.18 -1.88 13.13
CA SER A 93 14.25 -1.69 12.16
C SER A 93 14.98 -0.36 12.39
N SER A 94 16.15 -0.23 11.80
CA SER A 94 16.93 1.02 11.77
C SER A 94 16.32 2.12 10.90
N GLN A 95 15.24 1.83 10.15
CA GLN A 95 14.59 2.74 9.21
C GLN A 95 13.27 3.28 9.79
N ALA A 96 13.00 4.58 9.58
CA ALA A 96 11.68 5.15 9.86
C ALA A 96 10.65 4.65 8.80
N ILE A 97 9.74 3.75 9.21
CA ILE A 97 8.72 3.18 8.34
C ILE A 97 7.34 3.54 8.87
N ASN A 98 6.50 4.11 8.00
CA ASN A 98 5.10 4.36 8.33
C ASN A 98 4.31 3.04 8.26
N ARG A 99 4.07 2.44 9.40
CA ARG A 99 3.36 1.16 9.56
C ARG A 99 1.93 1.18 9.01
N ASN A 100 1.30 2.36 8.97
CA ASN A 100 -0.06 2.49 8.45
C ASN A 100 -0.14 2.15 6.95
N ILE A 101 0.90 2.42 6.17
CA ILE A 101 0.92 2.08 4.74
C ILE A 101 0.77 0.58 4.56
N ILE A 102 1.50 -0.21 5.34
CA ILE A 102 1.48 -1.68 5.27
C ILE A 102 0.11 -2.22 5.71
N THR A 103 -0.34 -1.82 6.89
CA THR A 103 -1.59 -2.35 7.47
C THR A 103 -2.83 -1.93 6.68
N GLN A 104 -2.87 -0.70 6.16
CA GLN A 104 -3.96 -0.25 5.30
C GLN A 104 -4.00 -1.00 3.97
N ARG A 105 -2.85 -1.23 3.34
CA ARG A 105 -2.79 -2.02 2.11
C ARG A 105 -3.27 -3.45 2.34
N LEU A 106 -2.79 -4.11 3.40
CA LEU A 106 -3.26 -5.45 3.78
C LEU A 106 -4.76 -5.48 4.03
N MET A 107 -5.29 -4.55 4.83
CA MET A 107 -6.71 -4.47 5.13
C MET A 107 -7.56 -4.31 3.86
N VAL A 108 -7.17 -3.43 2.95
CA VAL A 108 -7.90 -3.21 1.70
C VAL A 108 -7.86 -4.45 0.81
N ASN A 109 -6.69 -5.05 0.63
CA ASN A 109 -6.51 -6.23 -0.22
C ASN A 109 -7.26 -7.44 0.34
N LEU A 110 -7.11 -7.71 1.63
CA LEU A 110 -7.80 -8.82 2.30
C LEU A 110 -9.32 -8.61 2.33
N ASN A 111 -9.81 -7.40 2.61
CA ASN A 111 -11.24 -7.13 2.59
C ASN A 111 -11.86 -7.33 1.20
N ARG A 112 -11.09 -7.08 0.13
CA ARG A 112 -11.55 -7.35 -1.24
C ARG A 112 -11.49 -8.83 -1.60
N ALA A 113 -10.37 -9.49 -1.31
CA ALA A 113 -10.13 -10.88 -1.71
C ALA A 113 -10.83 -11.91 -0.83
N ALA A 114 -10.98 -11.63 0.46
CA ALA A 114 -11.46 -12.58 1.46
C ALA A 114 -12.87 -12.31 1.98
N ARG A 115 -13.62 -11.40 1.37
CA ARG A 115 -14.96 -10.96 1.87
C ARG A 115 -15.95 -12.09 2.07
N ALA A 116 -15.86 -13.14 1.28
CA ALA A 116 -16.71 -14.34 1.43
C ALA A 116 -16.30 -15.21 2.63
N ARG A 117 -15.01 -15.17 3.02
CA ARG A 117 -14.41 -16.05 4.03
C ARG A 117 -14.19 -15.39 5.39
N MET A 118 -13.96 -14.06 5.41
CA MET A 118 -13.65 -13.29 6.62
C MET A 118 -14.46 -11.99 6.68
N GLN A 119 -14.63 -11.46 7.88
CA GLN A 119 -15.16 -10.11 8.12
C GLN A 119 -14.07 -9.26 8.78
N PHE A 120 -13.83 -8.07 8.23
CA PHE A 120 -12.84 -7.15 8.81
C PHE A 120 -13.52 -6.11 9.69
N VAL A 121 -13.05 -5.97 10.94
CA VAL A 121 -13.59 -5.05 11.94
C VAL A 121 -12.63 -3.87 12.09
N ASN A 122 -13.13 -2.68 11.80
CA ASN A 122 -12.35 -1.47 11.94
C ASN A 122 -12.37 -0.95 13.38
N ARG A 123 -11.25 -1.11 14.09
CA ARG A 123 -11.09 -0.59 15.46
C ARG A 123 -10.52 0.81 15.50
N GLN A 124 -9.88 1.28 14.45
CA GLN A 124 -9.33 2.64 14.39
C GLN A 124 -10.44 3.70 14.42
N ASN A 125 -11.62 3.38 13.89
CA ASN A 125 -12.76 4.29 13.81
C ASN A 125 -13.82 4.00 14.88
N THR A 126 -13.45 3.40 15.99
CA THR A 126 -14.40 3.05 17.08
C THR A 126 -15.16 4.29 17.61
N ALA A 127 -14.46 5.41 17.79
CA ALA A 127 -15.07 6.65 18.26
C ALA A 127 -16.13 7.18 17.29
N MET A 128 -15.84 7.17 15.98
CA MET A 128 -16.79 7.57 14.94
C MET A 128 -18.05 6.68 14.96
N VAL A 129 -17.86 5.37 15.05
CA VAL A 129 -18.96 4.41 15.13
C VAL A 129 -19.81 4.64 16.38
N GLU A 130 -19.18 4.88 17.54
CA GLU A 130 -19.90 5.10 18.80
C GLU A 130 -20.68 6.40 18.77
N GLN A 131 -20.13 7.47 18.24
CA GLN A 131 -20.83 8.74 18.05
C GLN A 131 -22.10 8.57 17.23
N GLU A 132 -22.02 7.90 16.07
CA GLU A 132 -23.19 7.65 15.21
C GLU A 132 -24.23 6.78 15.92
N ARG A 133 -23.78 5.75 16.65
CA ARG A 133 -24.66 4.87 17.44
C ARG A 133 -25.42 5.66 18.49
N GLN A 134 -24.78 6.64 19.12
CA GLN A 134 -25.41 7.49 20.12
C GLN A 134 -26.46 8.41 19.49
N LEU A 135 -26.17 9.05 18.37
CA LEU A 135 -27.12 9.89 17.63
C LEU A 135 -28.39 9.11 17.24
N LYS A 136 -28.23 7.87 16.77
CA LYS A 136 -29.34 6.96 16.45
C LYS A 136 -30.19 6.61 17.69
N ARG A 137 -29.55 6.33 18.84
CA ARG A 137 -30.24 5.95 20.08
C ARG A 137 -30.99 7.11 20.72
N THR A 138 -30.48 8.32 20.57
CA THR A 138 -31.15 9.54 21.07
C THR A 138 -32.23 10.05 20.14
N GLY A 139 -32.40 9.44 18.95
CA GLY A 139 -33.38 9.90 17.96
C GLY A 139 -32.96 11.17 17.22
N THR A 140 -31.71 11.59 17.36
CA THR A 140 -31.15 12.74 16.61
C THR A 140 -31.02 12.45 15.12
N THR A 141 -30.67 11.22 14.78
CA THR A 141 -30.65 10.67 13.42
C THR A 141 -31.56 9.45 13.34
N ASP A 142 -32.00 9.08 12.14
CA ASP A 142 -32.77 7.84 11.94
C ASP A 142 -31.90 6.61 12.18
N VAL A 143 -32.54 5.44 12.32
CA VAL A 143 -31.83 4.19 12.58
C VAL A 143 -31.09 3.62 11.35
N GLY A 144 -31.23 4.25 10.18
CA GLY A 144 -30.68 3.76 8.92
C GLY A 144 -31.29 2.43 8.48
N THR A 145 -30.70 1.83 7.44
CA THR A 145 -31.22 0.60 6.81
C THR A 145 -30.97 -0.66 7.61
N THR A 146 -29.96 -0.68 8.49
CA THR A 146 -29.57 -1.85 9.28
C THR A 146 -30.12 -1.87 10.71
N GLY A 147 -30.83 -0.80 11.12
CA GLY A 147 -31.43 -0.67 12.46
C GLY A 147 -30.38 -0.49 13.57
N LEU A 148 -30.81 -0.77 14.81
CA LEU A 148 -29.97 -0.65 16.01
C LEU A 148 -29.36 -1.99 16.39
N ALA A 149 -28.03 -2.06 16.46
CA ALA A 149 -27.32 -3.22 17.00
C ALA A 149 -27.07 -3.05 18.51
N LYS A 150 -27.16 -4.14 19.30
CA LYS A 150 -26.87 -4.11 20.75
C LYS A 150 -25.46 -3.63 21.06
N ALA A 151 -24.46 -4.16 20.32
CA ALA A 151 -23.05 -3.84 20.49
C ALA A 151 -22.35 -3.72 19.15
N GLN A 152 -21.16 -3.14 19.14
CA GLN A 152 -20.24 -3.25 17.99
C GLN A 152 -19.81 -4.72 17.84
N LEU A 153 -19.42 -5.10 16.61
CA LEU A 153 -18.92 -6.44 16.35
C LEU A 153 -17.67 -6.74 17.19
N GLY A 154 -17.68 -7.84 17.94
CA GLY A 154 -16.48 -8.44 18.51
C GLY A 154 -15.57 -8.94 17.39
N ALA A 155 -14.29 -9.21 17.70
CA ALA A 155 -13.37 -9.85 16.79
C ALA A 155 -12.88 -11.16 17.38
N ASP A 156 -12.67 -12.14 16.49
CA ASP A 156 -12.15 -13.46 16.84
C ASP A 156 -10.63 -13.46 16.75
N TYR A 157 -10.07 -12.76 15.74
CA TYR A 157 -8.65 -12.73 15.47
C TYR A 157 -8.10 -11.30 15.32
N ARG A 158 -6.80 -11.16 15.56
CA ARG A 158 -6.05 -9.94 15.23
C ARG A 158 -4.80 -10.30 14.44
N LEU A 159 -4.55 -9.56 13.36
CA LEU A 159 -3.29 -9.57 12.66
C LEU A 159 -2.35 -8.56 13.31
N SER A 160 -1.22 -9.03 13.80
CA SER A 160 -0.08 -8.24 14.28
C SER A 160 1.12 -8.43 13.36
N GLY A 161 2.16 -7.64 13.56
CA GLY A 161 3.38 -7.81 12.78
C GLY A 161 4.56 -7.03 13.34
N LYS A 162 5.74 -7.37 12.84
CA LYS A 162 7.00 -6.77 13.27
C LYS A 162 7.94 -6.60 12.09
N ILE A 163 8.63 -5.47 12.05
CA ILE A 163 9.72 -5.18 11.11
C ILE A 163 11.02 -5.17 11.90
N ASN A 164 11.96 -6.01 11.51
CA ASN A 164 13.31 -6.07 12.04
C ASN A 164 14.32 -5.77 10.93
N SER A 165 15.50 -5.24 11.29
CA SER A 165 16.63 -5.16 10.39
C SER A 165 17.94 -5.47 11.10
N LEU A 166 18.91 -5.98 10.31
CA LEU A 166 20.29 -6.18 10.72
C LEU A 166 21.21 -5.52 9.71
N ASP A 167 21.98 -4.53 10.18
CA ASP A 167 22.85 -3.74 9.33
C ASP A 167 24.32 -4.17 9.52
N SER A 168 25.02 -4.36 8.41
CA SER A 168 26.48 -4.60 8.38
C SER A 168 27.12 -3.51 7.52
N ARG A 169 28.20 -2.90 8.00
CA ARG A 169 28.89 -1.83 7.26
C ARG A 169 30.36 -2.16 7.03
N ASN A 170 30.80 -2.02 5.80
CA ASN A 170 32.21 -2.06 5.45
C ASN A 170 32.84 -0.66 5.66
N VAL A 171 33.69 -0.53 6.68
CA VAL A 171 34.28 0.77 7.05
C VAL A 171 35.27 1.30 6.00
N LYS A 172 35.85 0.44 5.15
CA LYS A 172 36.78 0.87 4.09
C LYS A 172 36.07 1.41 2.87
N THR A 173 34.93 0.81 2.49
CA THR A 173 34.20 1.20 1.27
C THR A 173 32.98 2.05 1.56
N GLY A 174 32.53 2.13 2.83
CA GLY A 174 31.28 2.78 3.23
C GLY A 174 30.01 2.00 2.82
N MET A 175 30.15 0.85 2.16
CA MET A 175 29.02 0.03 1.76
C MET A 175 28.28 -0.52 2.98
N VAL A 176 26.96 -0.46 2.93
CA VAL A 176 26.06 -1.04 3.93
C VAL A 176 25.32 -2.22 3.30
N GLN A 177 25.23 -3.32 4.03
CA GLN A 177 24.33 -4.42 3.74
C GLN A 177 23.27 -4.48 4.82
N ARG A 178 22.01 -4.39 4.43
CA ARG A 178 20.85 -4.49 5.34
C ARG A 178 20.06 -5.76 5.03
N TYR A 179 19.90 -6.61 6.03
CA TYR A 179 18.90 -7.66 6.06
C TYR A 179 17.63 -7.08 6.69
N THR A 180 16.50 -7.27 6.04
CA THR A 180 15.19 -6.84 6.53
C THR A 180 14.27 -8.04 6.61
N GLN A 181 13.59 -8.18 7.74
CA GLN A 181 12.62 -9.22 7.99
C GLN A 181 11.31 -8.57 8.45
N ILE A 182 10.20 -8.93 7.81
CA ILE A 182 8.87 -8.48 8.16
C ILE A 182 8.03 -9.71 8.44
N SER A 183 7.61 -9.87 9.69
CA SER A 183 6.78 -10.99 10.13
C SER A 183 5.35 -10.53 10.41
N PHE A 184 4.41 -11.44 10.24
CA PHE A 184 3.02 -11.28 10.57
C PHE A 184 2.53 -12.49 11.36
N GLU A 185 1.62 -12.25 12.28
CA GLU A 185 1.00 -13.27 13.11
C GLU A 185 -0.50 -13.00 13.24
N MET A 186 -1.31 -14.04 13.05
CA MET A 186 -2.74 -14.01 13.32
C MET A 186 -2.98 -14.72 14.64
N THR A 187 -3.43 -13.97 15.63
CA THR A 187 -3.67 -14.46 16.99
C THR A 187 -5.16 -14.57 17.26
N ASP A 188 -5.59 -15.71 17.79
CA ASP A 188 -6.91 -15.89 18.37
C ASP A 188 -7.02 -15.05 19.64
N LEU A 189 -8.04 -14.19 19.71
CA LEU A 189 -8.20 -13.23 20.81
C LEU A 189 -8.85 -13.82 22.07
N GLU A 190 -9.31 -15.06 22.03
CA GLU A 190 -9.86 -15.76 23.18
C GLU A 190 -8.81 -16.67 23.84
N THR A 191 -8.02 -17.38 23.02
CA THR A 191 -7.07 -18.39 23.50
C THR A 191 -5.64 -17.89 23.55
N GLY A 192 -5.28 -16.87 22.74
CA GLY A 192 -3.92 -16.41 22.53
C GLY A 192 -3.11 -17.30 21.56
N GLU A 193 -3.73 -18.28 20.93
CA GLU A 193 -3.08 -19.14 19.95
C GLU A 193 -2.70 -18.36 18.68
N ILE A 194 -1.49 -18.60 18.16
CA ILE A 194 -1.08 -18.12 16.84
C ILE A 194 -1.60 -19.11 15.80
N VAL A 195 -2.67 -18.75 15.14
CA VAL A 195 -3.34 -19.62 14.15
C VAL A 195 -2.72 -19.53 12.75
N TRP A 196 -1.96 -18.49 12.49
CA TRP A 196 -1.22 -18.31 11.25
C TRP A 196 -0.03 -17.37 11.48
N SER A 197 1.06 -17.63 10.79
CA SER A 197 2.19 -16.72 10.73
C SER A 197 2.80 -16.71 9.33
N GLY A 198 3.37 -15.56 8.95
CA GLY A 198 4.05 -15.40 7.67
C GLY A 198 5.26 -14.50 7.83
N ILE A 199 6.27 -14.71 6.97
CA ILE A 199 7.50 -13.95 6.99
C ILE A 199 7.88 -13.54 5.56
N TYR A 200 8.37 -12.32 5.43
CA TYR A 200 8.95 -11.77 4.22
C TYR A 200 10.32 -11.20 4.56
N GLU A 201 11.33 -11.64 3.84
CA GLU A 201 12.71 -11.26 4.12
C GLU A 201 13.52 -11.03 2.87
N TYR A 202 14.47 -10.10 2.95
CA TYR A 202 15.41 -9.82 1.88
C TYR A 202 16.67 -9.12 2.39
N SER A 203 17.72 -9.13 1.58
CA SER A 203 18.96 -8.38 1.84
C SER A 203 19.28 -7.47 0.68
N ARG A 204 19.73 -6.27 0.99
CA ARG A 204 20.26 -5.32 0.00
C ARG A 204 21.61 -4.79 0.44
N ALA A 205 22.50 -4.57 -0.54
CA ALA A 205 23.80 -3.95 -0.32
C ALA A 205 23.96 -2.74 -1.25
N GLY A 206 24.53 -1.66 -0.72
CA GLY A 206 24.73 -0.43 -1.46
C GLY A 206 25.28 0.69 -0.59
N ALA A 207 25.38 1.90 -1.14
CA ALA A 207 25.56 3.09 -0.34
C ALA A 207 24.27 3.38 0.45
N ASP A 208 24.40 3.82 1.71
CA ASP A 208 23.27 4.21 2.56
C ASP A 208 23.10 5.75 2.47
N ASP A 209 22.89 6.22 1.26
CA ASP A 209 22.77 7.65 0.89
C ASP A 209 21.32 8.09 0.62
N VAL A 210 20.36 7.15 0.70
CA VAL A 210 18.93 7.44 0.56
C VAL A 210 18.30 7.68 1.92
N ILE A 211 17.69 8.86 2.08
CA ILE A 211 16.97 9.23 3.31
C ILE A 211 15.51 8.80 3.20
N TYR A 212 15.09 7.93 4.10
CA TYR A 212 13.69 7.51 4.26
C TYR A 212 13.02 8.35 5.36
N ARG A 213 11.84 8.92 5.06
CA ARG A 213 11.09 9.83 5.95
C ARG A 213 9.67 9.32 6.20
#